data_8de602e16466a417aa94e4a0a2a31e12
#
_entry.id   8de602e16466a417aa94e4a0a2a31e12
#
_cell.length_a   1.000
_cell.length_b   1.000
_cell.length_c   1.000
_cell.angle_alpha   90.00
_cell.angle_beta   90.00
_cell.angle_gamma   90.00
#
_symmetry.space_group_name_H-M   'P 1'
#
loop_
_entity.id
_entity.type
_entity.pdbx_description
1 polymer ?
#
loop_
_entity_poly.entity_id
_entity_poly.type
_entity_poly.pdbx_seq_one_letter_code
_entity_poly.pdbx_strand_id
1 'polypeptide(L)'
;MSKKIFIWLLATIFLATVSIAAAQQAGKIPRIGFLAFGSYSTSKVVIDAFRQGLRELGYIDGQNIAIEYRYAEGKEERVADLAAELVRLRLDVIVTVGTLVTRAVKQASSAIPIVVAGAGDLVGAGLVASLAHPGGNITGSTNIDPDLSAKRLELLKESFPKLSRVAVLYRGGPGGRGGR
;
A
#
# COMPACT_ATOMS: atom_id res chain seq x y z
N MET A 1 38.00 -41.94 -28.64
CA MET A 1 37.61 -40.52 -28.39
C MET A 1 38.51 -39.99 -27.26
N SER A 2 39.30 -38.93 -27.48
CA SER A 2 40.26 -38.42 -26.49
C SER A 2 39.52 -37.90 -25.25
N LYS A 3 40.01 -38.25 -24.02
CA LYS A 3 39.46 -37.75 -22.75
C LYS A 3 39.31 -36.20 -22.75
N LYS A 4 40.18 -35.53 -23.49
CA LYS A 4 40.11 -34.07 -23.65
C LYS A 4 38.86 -33.60 -24.40
N ILE A 5 38.45 -34.30 -25.47
CA ILE A 5 37.25 -33.98 -26.27
C ILE A 5 35.99 -34.16 -25.41
N PHE A 6 35.96 -35.21 -24.58
CA PHE A 6 34.84 -35.50 -23.68
C PHE A 6 34.68 -34.39 -22.59
N ILE A 7 35.78 -33.92 -22.05
CA ILE A 7 35.78 -32.85 -21.05
C ILE A 7 35.28 -31.52 -21.69
N TRP A 8 35.75 -31.18 -22.89
CA TRP A 8 35.27 -29.98 -23.61
C TRP A 8 33.80 -30.05 -23.99
N LEU A 9 33.29 -31.21 -24.35
CA LEU A 9 31.86 -31.43 -24.63
C LEU A 9 31.00 -31.28 -23.37
N LEU A 10 31.44 -31.82 -22.23
CA LEU A 10 30.77 -31.62 -20.95
C LEU A 10 30.77 -30.15 -20.51
N ALA A 11 31.88 -29.44 -20.69
CA ALA A 11 31.99 -28.00 -20.35
C ALA A 11 31.07 -27.15 -21.21
N THR A 12 30.94 -27.41 -22.51
CA THR A 12 30.01 -26.68 -23.38
C THR A 12 28.55 -26.94 -23.06
N ILE A 13 28.17 -28.18 -22.71
CA ILE A 13 26.83 -28.51 -22.26
C ILE A 13 26.50 -27.82 -20.95
N PHE A 14 27.44 -27.77 -20.00
CA PHE A 14 27.25 -27.07 -18.72
C PHE A 14 27.09 -25.55 -18.90
N LEU A 15 27.90 -24.92 -19.77
CA LEU A 15 27.75 -23.49 -20.08
C LEU A 15 26.40 -23.20 -20.74
N ALA A 16 25.90 -24.04 -21.62
CA ALA A 16 24.62 -23.86 -22.30
C ALA A 16 23.43 -23.96 -21.31
N THR A 17 23.50 -24.83 -20.31
CA THR A 17 22.43 -24.96 -19.31
C THR A 17 22.33 -23.79 -18.36
N VAL A 18 23.45 -23.15 -18.02
CA VAL A 18 23.44 -21.94 -17.16
C VAL A 18 22.76 -20.75 -17.85
N SER A 19 22.94 -20.59 -19.15
CA SER A 19 22.33 -19.51 -19.93
C SER A 19 20.79 -19.65 -20.05
N ILE A 20 20.26 -20.87 -20.09
CA ILE A 20 18.81 -21.12 -20.16
C ILE A 20 18.15 -20.81 -18.82
N ALA A 21 18.81 -21.12 -17.68
CA ALA A 21 18.27 -20.82 -16.35
C ALA A 21 18.15 -19.31 -16.09
N ALA A 22 19.07 -18.49 -16.60
CA ALA A 22 19.00 -17.03 -16.50
C ALA A 22 17.91 -16.42 -17.40
N ALA A 23 17.63 -17.00 -18.57
CA ALA A 23 16.59 -16.54 -19.48
C ALA A 23 15.16 -16.86 -18.99
N GLN A 24 14.97 -17.90 -18.19
CA GLN A 24 13.67 -18.26 -17.60
C GLN A 24 13.27 -17.38 -16.41
N GLN A 25 14.17 -16.55 -15.88
CA GLN A 25 13.90 -15.48 -14.95
C GLN A 25 13.56 -14.14 -15.63
N ALA A 26 13.19 -14.13 -16.91
CA ALA A 26 12.50 -12.98 -17.54
C ALA A 26 11.17 -12.81 -16.80
N GLY A 27 11.24 -12.03 -15.71
CA GLY A 27 10.31 -12.00 -14.61
C GLY A 27 8.90 -11.63 -15.06
N LYS A 28 7.92 -12.38 -14.59
CA LYS A 28 6.53 -11.93 -14.55
C LYS A 28 6.51 -10.47 -14.15
N ILE A 29 5.97 -9.61 -15.01
CA ILE A 29 5.80 -8.18 -14.69
C ILE A 29 4.92 -8.08 -13.45
N PRO A 30 5.42 -7.50 -12.33
CA PRO A 30 4.64 -7.32 -11.11
C PRO A 30 3.38 -6.51 -11.38
N ARG A 31 2.27 -6.91 -10.79
CA ARG A 31 0.98 -6.26 -10.94
C ARG A 31 0.53 -5.67 -9.61
N ILE A 32 0.33 -4.35 -9.58
CA ILE A 32 -0.09 -3.62 -8.40
C ILE A 32 -1.53 -3.13 -8.58
N GLY A 33 -2.38 -3.29 -7.55
CA GLY A 33 -3.63 -2.56 -7.43
C GLY A 33 -3.42 -1.27 -6.65
N PHE A 34 -4.07 -0.20 -7.06
CA PHE A 34 -4.11 1.05 -6.31
C PHE A 34 -5.58 1.44 -6.09
N LEU A 35 -6.02 1.49 -4.83
CA LEU A 35 -7.38 1.85 -4.46
C LEU A 35 -7.39 3.11 -3.59
N ALA A 36 -8.08 4.15 -4.07
CA ALA A 36 -8.29 5.38 -3.32
C ALA A 36 -9.79 5.67 -3.14
N PHE A 37 -10.16 6.27 -1.99
CA PHE A 37 -11.54 6.66 -1.71
C PHE A 37 -12.00 7.84 -2.59
N GLY A 38 -11.11 8.83 -2.79
CA GLY A 38 -11.39 9.99 -3.62
C GLY A 38 -11.40 9.72 -5.12
N SER A 39 -11.46 10.78 -5.90
CA SER A 39 -11.28 10.77 -7.34
C SER A 39 -9.79 10.76 -7.71
N TYR A 40 -9.47 10.57 -8.99
CA TYR A 40 -8.11 10.77 -9.50
C TYR A 40 -7.58 12.17 -9.14
N SER A 41 -8.39 13.22 -9.36
CA SER A 41 -7.99 14.61 -9.11
C SER A 41 -7.63 14.88 -7.64
N THR A 42 -8.44 14.35 -6.70
CA THR A 42 -8.18 14.52 -5.26
C THR A 42 -7.04 13.65 -4.75
N SER A 43 -6.72 12.55 -5.43
CA SER A 43 -5.65 11.61 -5.08
C SER A 43 -4.36 11.89 -5.84
N LYS A 44 -4.35 12.85 -6.77
CA LYS A 44 -3.23 13.09 -7.71
C LYS A 44 -1.88 13.26 -7.02
N VAL A 45 -1.82 14.01 -5.93
CA VAL A 45 -0.55 14.25 -5.19
C VAL A 45 0.03 12.94 -4.67
N VAL A 46 -0.81 12.07 -4.10
CA VAL A 46 -0.38 10.76 -3.57
C VAL A 46 0.03 9.83 -4.71
N ILE A 47 -0.71 9.84 -5.82
CA ILE A 47 -0.41 9.03 -7.01
C ILE A 47 0.91 9.45 -7.64
N ASP A 48 1.14 10.75 -7.78
CA ASP A 48 2.37 11.28 -8.38
C ASP A 48 3.58 10.94 -7.51
N ALA A 49 3.48 11.10 -6.18
CA ALA A 49 4.52 10.71 -5.23
C ALA A 49 4.79 9.18 -5.27
N PHE A 50 3.74 8.37 -5.32
CA PHE A 50 3.85 6.92 -5.44
C PHE A 50 4.57 6.52 -6.75
N ARG A 51 4.16 7.09 -7.89
CA ARG A 51 4.81 6.85 -9.18
C ARG A 51 6.26 7.34 -9.20
N GLN A 52 6.55 8.46 -8.55
CA GLN A 52 7.92 8.97 -8.43
C GLN A 52 8.79 7.99 -7.64
N GLY A 53 8.34 7.54 -6.45
CA GLY A 53 9.07 6.56 -5.66
C GLY A 53 9.33 5.25 -6.43
N LEU A 54 8.36 4.77 -7.22
CA LEU A 54 8.56 3.61 -8.08
C LEU A 54 9.64 3.86 -9.14
N ARG A 55 9.64 5.03 -9.81
CA ARG A 55 10.66 5.38 -10.80
C ARG A 55 12.06 5.46 -10.20
N GLU A 56 12.20 6.02 -9.00
CA GLU A 56 13.47 6.10 -8.27
C GLU A 56 14.04 4.71 -7.95
N LEU A 57 13.15 3.70 -7.82
CA LEU A 57 13.50 2.29 -7.64
C LEU A 57 13.65 1.53 -8.98
N GLY A 58 13.56 2.21 -10.12
CA GLY A 58 13.70 1.62 -11.45
C GLY A 58 12.42 0.97 -12.00
N TYR A 59 11.25 1.16 -11.34
CA TYR A 59 9.96 0.66 -11.84
C TYR A 59 9.26 1.70 -12.69
N ILE A 60 8.84 1.30 -13.90
CA ILE A 60 8.13 2.15 -14.86
C ILE A 60 6.81 1.47 -15.23
N ASP A 61 5.70 2.14 -14.89
CA ASP A 61 4.35 1.65 -15.19
C ASP A 61 4.16 1.42 -16.70
N GLY A 62 3.67 0.24 -17.07
CA GLY A 62 3.52 -0.21 -18.45
C GLY A 62 4.78 -0.81 -19.09
N GLN A 63 5.95 -0.80 -18.41
CA GLN A 63 7.18 -1.40 -18.93
C GLN A 63 7.61 -2.63 -18.11
N ASN A 64 7.93 -2.44 -16.83
CA ASN A 64 8.41 -3.49 -15.94
C ASN A 64 7.56 -3.64 -14.67
N ILE A 65 6.47 -2.87 -14.57
CA ILE A 65 5.40 -2.99 -13.57
C ILE A 65 4.07 -2.60 -14.22
N ALA A 66 2.97 -3.20 -13.79
CA ALA A 66 1.62 -2.85 -14.24
C ALA A 66 0.79 -2.39 -13.05
N ILE A 67 0.13 -1.22 -13.15
CA ILE A 67 -0.64 -0.66 -12.05
C ILE A 67 -2.10 -0.50 -12.46
N GLU A 68 -2.99 -1.16 -11.71
CA GLU A 68 -4.44 -1.11 -11.86
C GLU A 68 -5.03 -0.09 -10.89
N TYR A 69 -5.45 1.06 -11.37
CA TYR A 69 -6.02 2.12 -10.54
C TYR A 69 -7.52 1.99 -10.41
N ARG A 70 -8.03 2.17 -9.18
CA ARG A 70 -9.46 2.26 -8.88
C ARG A 70 -9.74 3.42 -7.95
N TYR A 71 -10.82 4.15 -8.23
CA TYR A 71 -11.24 5.34 -7.48
C TYR A 71 -12.71 5.19 -7.09
N ALA A 72 -13.00 5.31 -5.79
CA ALA A 72 -14.37 5.23 -5.30
C ALA A 72 -15.18 6.51 -5.56
N GLU A 73 -14.55 7.59 -6.01
CA GLU A 73 -15.17 8.89 -6.31
C GLU A 73 -15.92 9.48 -5.10
N GLY A 74 -15.42 9.22 -3.88
CA GLY A 74 -16.05 9.63 -2.64
C GLY A 74 -17.29 8.84 -2.24
N LYS A 75 -17.61 7.76 -2.96
CA LYS A 75 -18.79 6.92 -2.77
C LYS A 75 -18.44 5.67 -1.98
N GLU A 76 -18.91 5.60 -0.73
CA GLU A 76 -18.59 4.50 0.17
C GLU A 76 -19.13 3.16 -0.32
N GLU A 77 -20.31 3.17 -0.93
CA GLU A 77 -20.99 2.01 -1.51
C GLU A 77 -20.18 1.32 -2.62
N ARG A 78 -19.27 2.05 -3.29
CA ARG A 78 -18.42 1.49 -4.36
C ARG A 78 -17.17 0.80 -3.84
N VAL A 79 -16.78 1.07 -2.61
CA VAL A 79 -15.47 0.64 -2.09
C VAL A 79 -15.37 -0.88 -2.02
N ALA A 80 -16.40 -1.56 -1.56
CA ALA A 80 -16.41 -3.01 -1.43
C ALA A 80 -16.33 -3.71 -2.80
N ASP A 81 -17.06 -3.22 -3.79
CA ASP A 81 -17.06 -3.78 -5.15
C ASP A 81 -15.71 -3.59 -5.83
N LEU A 82 -15.11 -2.40 -5.70
CA LEU A 82 -13.79 -2.10 -6.25
C LEU A 82 -12.68 -2.93 -5.58
N ALA A 83 -12.77 -3.16 -4.27
CA ALA A 83 -11.86 -4.05 -3.56
C ALA A 83 -11.97 -5.50 -4.07
N ALA A 84 -13.20 -6.01 -4.23
CA ALA A 84 -13.45 -7.34 -4.77
C ALA A 84 -12.99 -7.47 -6.23
N GLU A 85 -13.14 -6.41 -7.04
CA GLU A 85 -12.64 -6.37 -8.41
C GLU A 85 -11.11 -6.51 -8.45
N LEU A 86 -10.38 -5.72 -7.65
CA LEU A 86 -8.92 -5.80 -7.58
C LEU A 86 -8.45 -7.18 -7.13
N VAL A 87 -9.11 -7.79 -6.14
CA VAL A 87 -8.79 -9.15 -5.68
C VAL A 87 -8.94 -10.18 -6.79
N ARG A 88 -9.99 -10.08 -7.63
CA ARG A 88 -10.21 -10.98 -8.78
C ARG A 88 -9.10 -10.89 -9.83
N LEU A 89 -8.41 -9.76 -9.94
CA LEU A 89 -7.30 -9.58 -10.88
C LEU A 89 -6.02 -10.35 -10.49
N ARG A 90 -5.99 -11.00 -9.33
CA ARG A 90 -4.83 -11.77 -8.81
C ARG A 90 -3.54 -10.94 -8.83
N LEU A 91 -3.61 -9.78 -8.25
CA LEU A 91 -2.50 -8.84 -8.15
C LEU A 91 -1.46 -9.33 -7.15
N ASP A 92 -0.20 -8.93 -7.32
CA ASP A 92 0.89 -9.29 -6.43
C ASP A 92 0.87 -8.47 -5.12
N VAL A 93 0.31 -7.23 -5.17
CA VAL A 93 0.12 -6.34 -4.01
C VAL A 93 -1.01 -5.34 -4.29
N ILE A 94 -1.70 -4.89 -3.25
CA ILE A 94 -2.67 -3.79 -3.35
C ILE A 94 -2.23 -2.64 -2.46
N VAL A 95 -2.07 -1.45 -3.06
CA VAL A 95 -1.81 -0.19 -2.36
C VAL A 95 -3.15 0.49 -2.07
N THR A 96 -3.32 0.93 -0.83
CA THR A 96 -4.56 1.60 -0.38
C THR A 96 -4.25 2.96 0.22
N VAL A 97 -5.18 3.91 0.06
CA VAL A 97 -5.10 5.24 0.67
C VAL A 97 -6.34 5.46 1.54
N GLY A 98 -6.13 5.47 2.87
CA GLY A 98 -7.17 5.65 3.87
C GLY A 98 -7.68 4.37 4.51
N THR A 99 -8.20 4.50 5.73
CA THR A 99 -8.62 3.39 6.59
C THR A 99 -9.82 2.62 6.01
N LEU A 100 -10.77 3.32 5.40
CA LEU A 100 -11.98 2.72 4.82
C LEU A 100 -11.66 1.73 3.70
N VAL A 101 -10.86 2.17 2.72
CA VAL A 101 -10.48 1.33 1.58
C VAL A 101 -9.57 0.17 2.01
N THR A 102 -8.67 0.40 2.97
CA THR A 102 -7.83 -0.65 3.55
C THR A 102 -8.67 -1.75 4.20
N ARG A 103 -9.70 -1.36 4.96
CA ARG A 103 -10.65 -2.29 5.59
C ARG A 103 -11.36 -3.15 4.54
N ALA A 104 -11.86 -2.54 3.47
CA ALA A 104 -12.56 -3.25 2.41
C ALA A 104 -11.66 -4.27 1.69
N VAL A 105 -10.41 -3.90 1.38
CA VAL A 105 -9.45 -4.83 0.77
C VAL A 105 -9.08 -5.96 1.73
N LYS A 106 -8.89 -5.69 3.04
CA LYS A 106 -8.66 -6.72 4.07
C LYS A 106 -9.82 -7.71 4.17
N GLN A 107 -11.05 -7.22 4.08
CA GLN A 107 -12.26 -8.08 4.09
C GLN A 107 -12.38 -8.93 2.83
N ALA A 108 -11.96 -8.39 1.67
CA ALA A 108 -12.01 -9.09 0.39
C ALA A 108 -10.89 -10.13 0.22
N SER A 109 -9.72 -9.96 0.88
CA SER A 109 -8.60 -10.89 0.81
C SER A 109 -7.70 -10.85 2.03
N SER A 110 -7.38 -12.02 2.56
CA SER A 110 -6.35 -12.21 3.60
C SER A 110 -4.99 -12.64 3.01
N ALA A 111 -4.93 -12.95 1.72
CA ALA A 111 -3.75 -13.52 1.08
C ALA A 111 -2.90 -12.47 0.33
N ILE A 112 -3.55 -11.51 -0.34
CA ILE A 112 -2.83 -10.48 -1.10
C ILE A 112 -2.21 -9.47 -0.13
N PRO A 113 -0.90 -9.19 -0.21
CA PRO A 113 -0.28 -8.13 0.58
C PRO A 113 -0.92 -6.77 0.34
N ILE A 114 -1.18 -6.04 1.41
CA ILE A 114 -1.77 -4.70 1.37
C ILE A 114 -0.76 -3.69 1.91
N VAL A 115 -0.41 -2.70 1.09
CA VAL A 115 0.47 -1.59 1.48
C VAL A 115 -0.36 -0.33 1.65
N VAL A 116 -0.38 0.22 2.85
CA VAL A 116 -1.12 1.44 3.16
C VAL A 116 -0.23 2.66 2.92
N ALA A 117 -0.57 3.47 1.93
CA ALA A 117 0.15 4.71 1.61
C ALA A 117 -0.43 5.93 2.35
N GLY A 118 -0.74 5.75 3.61
CA GLY A 118 -1.31 6.76 4.50
C GLY A 118 -2.76 6.43 4.89
N ALA A 119 -2.95 6.28 6.19
CA ALA A 119 -4.27 6.09 6.80
C ALA A 119 -4.29 6.77 8.18
N GLY A 120 -5.47 6.87 8.78
CA GLY A 120 -5.61 7.16 10.19
C GLY A 120 -5.12 5.98 11.05
N ASP A 121 -5.52 5.96 12.30
CA ASP A 121 -5.13 4.94 13.26
C ASP A 121 -5.52 3.52 12.80
N LEU A 122 -4.54 2.77 12.30
CA LEU A 122 -4.73 1.39 11.83
C LEU A 122 -4.91 0.41 12.99
N VAL A 123 -4.32 0.69 14.16
CA VAL A 123 -4.43 -0.15 15.37
C VAL A 123 -5.81 0.03 15.99
N GLY A 124 -6.23 1.26 16.24
CA GLY A 124 -7.56 1.57 16.76
C GLY A 124 -8.69 1.16 15.81
N ALA A 125 -8.44 1.11 14.51
CA ALA A 125 -9.37 0.57 13.52
C ALA A 125 -9.43 -0.98 13.48
N GLY A 126 -8.57 -1.69 14.24
CA GLY A 126 -8.48 -3.15 14.27
C GLY A 126 -7.95 -3.77 12.96
N LEU A 127 -7.21 -2.97 12.17
CA LEU A 127 -6.64 -3.42 10.91
C LEU A 127 -5.30 -4.11 11.09
N VAL A 128 -4.52 -3.69 12.07
CA VAL A 128 -3.24 -4.30 12.46
C VAL A 128 -3.20 -4.49 13.98
N ALA A 129 -2.41 -5.46 14.45
CA ALA A 129 -2.30 -5.74 15.90
C ALA A 129 -1.50 -4.65 16.62
N SER A 130 -0.40 -4.19 16.02
CA SER A 130 0.41 -3.05 16.47
C SER A 130 1.18 -2.46 15.30
N LEU A 131 1.79 -1.29 15.49
CA LEU A 131 2.62 -0.67 14.44
C LEU A 131 3.94 -1.43 14.22
N ALA A 132 4.52 -1.96 15.30
CA ALA A 132 5.77 -2.73 15.22
C ALA A 132 5.55 -4.16 14.69
N HIS A 133 4.40 -4.76 14.96
CA HIS A 133 4.05 -6.12 14.57
C HIS A 133 2.60 -6.13 14.02
N PRO A 134 2.40 -5.80 12.74
CA PRO A 134 1.07 -5.74 12.13
C PRO A 134 0.28 -7.04 12.21
N GLY A 135 0.95 -8.20 12.19
CA GLY A 135 0.35 -9.51 12.46
C GLY A 135 -0.54 -10.09 11.36
N GLY A 136 -0.44 -9.56 10.13
CA GLY A 136 -1.26 -10.01 8.99
C GLY A 136 -0.67 -9.60 7.65
N ASN A 137 -1.53 -9.49 6.64
CA ASN A 137 -1.14 -9.11 5.28
C ASN A 137 -1.10 -7.58 5.03
N ILE A 138 -1.18 -6.75 6.08
CA ILE A 138 -1.16 -5.28 5.98
C ILE A 138 0.16 -4.75 6.50
N THR A 139 0.76 -3.82 5.74
CA THR A 139 1.90 -2.99 6.14
C THR A 139 1.72 -1.58 5.58
N GLY A 140 2.55 -0.63 5.99
CA GLY A 140 2.54 0.73 5.43
C GLY A 140 2.67 1.82 6.47
N SER A 141 2.20 3.03 6.14
CA SER A 141 2.27 4.21 7.00
C SER A 141 0.90 4.58 7.57
N THR A 142 0.91 5.08 8.79
CA THR A 142 -0.28 5.57 9.51
C THR A 142 0.00 6.90 10.18
N ASN A 143 -1.03 7.71 10.33
CA ASN A 143 -0.97 8.93 11.11
C ASN A 143 -1.36 8.61 12.56
N ILE A 144 -0.52 8.98 13.53
CA ILE A 144 -0.78 8.79 14.96
C ILE A 144 -1.53 10.03 15.52
N ASP A 145 -2.58 10.45 14.80
CA ASP A 145 -3.33 11.68 15.13
C ASP A 145 -3.98 11.67 16.52
N PRO A 146 -4.57 10.58 17.04
CA PRO A 146 -5.18 10.60 18.37
C PRO A 146 -4.19 10.94 19.48
N ASP A 147 -3.01 10.33 19.49
CA ASP A 147 -1.98 10.55 20.51
C ASP A 147 -1.37 11.96 20.43
N LEU A 148 -1.30 12.51 19.22
CA LEU A 148 -0.78 13.86 18.99
C LEU A 148 -1.78 14.96 19.34
N SER A 149 -3.08 14.68 19.38
CA SER A 149 -4.11 15.69 19.61
C SER A 149 -4.01 16.30 21.02
N ALA A 150 -3.76 15.48 22.04
CA ALA A 150 -3.52 15.96 23.39
C ALA A 150 -2.25 16.82 23.48
N LYS A 151 -1.17 16.39 22.84
CA LYS A 151 0.09 17.13 22.82
C LYS A 151 -0.02 18.45 22.05
N ARG A 152 -0.75 18.48 20.94
CA ARG A 152 -1.05 19.72 20.20
C ARG A 152 -1.81 20.72 21.06
N LEU A 153 -2.80 20.27 21.85
CA LEU A 153 -3.54 21.13 22.77
C LEU A 153 -2.67 21.65 23.91
N GLU A 154 -1.81 20.81 24.45
CA GLU A 154 -0.81 21.19 25.47
C GLU A 154 0.12 22.30 24.94
N LEU A 155 0.74 22.08 23.76
CA LEU A 155 1.61 23.07 23.11
C LEU A 155 0.87 24.37 22.79
N LEU A 156 -0.40 24.31 22.39
CA LEU A 156 -1.21 25.49 22.16
C LEU A 156 -1.42 26.26 23.48
N LYS A 157 -1.70 25.58 24.59
CA LYS A 157 -1.86 26.18 25.90
C LYS A 157 -0.57 26.80 26.42
N GLU A 158 0.57 26.13 26.21
CA GLU A 158 1.89 26.66 26.56
C GLU A 158 2.22 27.93 25.76
N SER A 159 1.94 27.91 24.45
CA SER A 159 2.21 29.05 23.55
C SER A 159 1.29 30.24 23.82
N PHE A 160 0.06 29.99 24.26
CA PHE A 160 -0.95 30.99 24.54
C PHE A 160 -1.60 30.78 25.93
N PRO A 161 -0.90 31.14 27.05
CA PRO A 161 -1.37 30.83 28.40
C PRO A 161 -2.75 31.42 28.76
N LYS A 162 -3.13 32.52 28.11
CA LYS A 162 -4.43 33.20 28.33
C LYS A 162 -5.58 32.55 27.55
N LEU A 163 -5.30 31.55 26.70
CA LEU A 163 -6.33 30.86 25.92
C LEU A 163 -7.27 30.08 26.84
N SER A 164 -8.57 30.42 26.81
CA SER A 164 -9.60 29.78 27.64
C SER A 164 -10.61 28.96 26.84
N ARG A 165 -10.66 29.14 25.52
CA ARG A 165 -11.59 28.41 24.63
C ARG A 165 -10.89 27.96 23.37
N VAL A 166 -11.13 26.72 22.97
CA VAL A 166 -10.65 26.12 21.72
C VAL A 166 -11.82 25.44 21.01
N ALA A 167 -12.03 25.78 19.76
CA ALA A 167 -12.97 25.05 18.91
C ALA A 167 -12.21 23.99 18.13
N VAL A 168 -12.71 22.76 18.15
CA VAL A 168 -12.17 21.65 17.35
C VAL A 168 -13.15 21.31 16.25
N LEU A 169 -12.71 21.48 15.00
CA LEU A 169 -13.47 21.07 13.84
C LEU A 169 -12.98 19.69 13.41
N TYR A 170 -13.86 18.70 13.38
CA TYR A 170 -13.52 17.39 12.89
C TYR A 170 -14.60 16.85 11.95
N ARG A 171 -14.19 16.03 11.00
CA ARG A 171 -15.12 15.30 10.14
C ARG A 171 -15.47 14.00 10.86
N GLY A 172 -16.72 13.86 11.32
CA GLY A 172 -17.19 12.60 11.90
C GLY A 172 -17.12 11.49 10.86
N GLY A 173 -16.34 10.43 11.16
CA GLY A 173 -16.40 9.19 10.39
C GLY A 173 -17.48 8.26 10.97
N PRO A 174 -17.98 7.25 10.21
CA PRO A 174 -18.85 6.23 10.75
C PRO A 174 -18.10 5.48 11.86
N GLY A 175 -18.51 5.67 13.11
CA GLY A 175 -17.91 5.08 14.30
C GLY A 175 -17.31 6.05 15.33
N GLY A 176 -17.21 7.34 15.04
CA GLY A 176 -16.83 8.35 16.02
C GLY A 176 -17.93 8.56 17.04
N ARG A 177 -17.85 7.88 18.21
CA ARG A 177 -18.65 8.24 19.38
C ARG A 177 -18.23 9.64 19.81
N GLY A 178 -19.12 10.62 19.60
CA GLY A 178 -18.96 11.93 20.19
C GLY A 178 -18.82 11.78 21.70
N GLY A 179 -17.62 12.01 22.22
CA GLY A 179 -17.41 12.21 23.64
C GLY A 179 -18.19 13.45 24.07
N ARG A 180 -19.05 13.30 25.06
CA ARG A 180 -19.69 14.40 25.78
C ARG A 180 -18.69 15.10 26.65
#